data_fde5306f4022efcc95df51feb9d6f741
#
_entry.id   fde5306f4022efcc95df51feb9d6f741
#
_cell.length_a   1.000
_cell.length_b   1.000
_cell.length_c   1.000
_cell.angle_alpha   90.00
_cell.angle_beta   90.00
_cell.angle_gamma   90.00
#
_symmetry.space_group_name_H-M   'P 1'
#
loop_
_entity.id
_entity.type
_entity.pdbx_description
1 polymer ?
#
loop_
_entity_poly.entity_id
_entity_poly.type
_entity_poly.pdbx_seq_one_letter_code
_entity_poly.pdbx_strand_id
1 'polypeptide(L)'
;NILGEEDDKFWHDHKGASINAIRNTTLIKNADILIVKFGDQYRQWNAAFDAGMAKALDKPIITLHDNKLNHALKEVNQAASASCRSVEQVVNVLSYLIDGTLEKQSLNVAE
;
A
#
# COMPACT_ATOMS: atom_id res chain seq x y z
N ASN A 1 27.59 5.80 11.48
CA ASN A 1 26.18 6.02 11.75
C ASN A 1 25.60 7.05 10.78
N ILE A 2 24.71 6.61 9.90
CA ILE A 2 24.12 7.48 8.89
C ILE A 2 23.16 8.52 9.48
N LEU A 3 22.70 8.31 10.72
CA LEU A 3 21.78 9.24 11.37
C LEU A 3 22.46 10.34 12.16
N GLY A 4 23.82 10.33 12.22
CA GLY A 4 24.57 11.29 13.00
C GLY A 4 24.81 10.81 14.43
N GLU A 5 25.30 11.72 15.24
CA GLU A 5 25.76 11.41 16.60
C GLU A 5 24.88 11.97 17.72
N GLU A 6 23.73 12.57 17.35
CA GLU A 6 22.83 13.09 18.37
C GLU A 6 22.24 11.95 19.20
N ASP A 7 22.25 12.12 20.52
CA ASP A 7 21.66 11.16 21.44
C ASP A 7 20.16 11.34 21.61
N ASP A 8 19.60 12.42 21.09
CA ASP A 8 18.17 12.69 21.23
C ASP A 8 17.37 11.72 20.39
N LYS A 9 16.53 10.93 21.04
CA LYS A 9 15.71 9.93 20.39
C LYS A 9 14.76 10.53 19.37
N PHE A 10 14.19 11.70 19.65
CA PHE A 10 13.31 12.39 18.71
C PHE A 10 14.03 12.68 17.38
N TRP A 11 15.25 13.19 17.45
CA TRP A 11 16.00 13.52 16.25
C TRP A 11 16.40 12.29 15.45
N HIS A 12 16.72 11.18 16.13
CA HIS A 12 16.98 9.92 15.46
C HIS A 12 15.75 9.41 14.73
N ASP A 13 14.59 9.43 15.38
CA ASP A 13 13.33 9.02 14.74
C ASP A 13 13.01 9.91 13.55
N HIS A 14 13.18 11.22 13.69
CA HIS A 14 12.92 12.17 12.61
C HIS A 14 13.83 11.93 11.41
N LYS A 15 15.12 11.78 11.65
CA LYS A 15 16.09 11.52 10.57
C LYS A 15 15.84 10.18 9.91
N GLY A 16 15.53 9.14 10.71
CA GLY A 16 15.18 7.83 10.21
C GLY A 16 13.94 7.87 9.32
N ALA A 17 12.90 8.58 9.77
CA ALA A 17 11.69 8.74 9.00
C ALA A 17 11.93 9.47 7.68
N SER A 18 12.80 10.51 7.69
CA SER A 18 13.13 11.25 6.48
C SER A 18 13.86 10.39 5.47
N ILE A 19 14.79 9.55 5.92
CA ILE A 19 15.52 8.62 5.05
C ILE A 19 14.57 7.58 4.48
N ASN A 20 13.69 7.02 5.31
CA ASN A 20 12.69 6.06 4.85
C ASN A 20 11.71 6.68 3.85
N ALA A 21 11.35 7.95 4.02
CA ALA A 21 10.48 8.64 3.09
C ALA A 21 11.13 8.74 1.70
N ILE A 22 12.42 9.03 1.64
CA ILE A 22 13.16 9.06 0.37
C ILE A 22 13.12 7.68 -0.29
N ARG A 23 13.42 6.64 0.48
CA ARG A 23 13.40 5.27 -0.02
C ARG A 23 12.02 4.87 -0.54
N ASN A 24 10.98 5.13 0.24
CA ASN A 24 9.62 4.76 -0.13
C ASN A 24 9.14 5.50 -1.36
N THR A 25 9.43 6.79 -1.46
CA THR A 25 9.11 7.59 -2.64
C THR A 25 9.75 7.00 -3.89
N THR A 26 11.03 6.65 -3.80
CA THR A 26 11.78 6.06 -4.92
C THR A 26 11.17 4.73 -5.34
N LEU A 27 10.85 3.87 -4.37
CA LEU A 27 10.25 2.57 -4.65
C LEU A 27 8.89 2.71 -5.33
N ILE A 28 8.05 3.63 -4.86
CA ILE A 28 6.73 3.88 -5.45
C ILE A 28 6.86 4.42 -6.86
N LYS A 29 7.77 5.37 -7.10
CA LYS A 29 8.00 5.92 -8.42
C LYS A 29 8.42 4.85 -9.43
N ASN A 30 9.15 3.85 -8.99
CA ASN A 30 9.66 2.78 -9.86
C ASN A 30 8.72 1.58 -9.94
N ALA A 31 7.67 1.52 -9.14
CA ALA A 31 6.72 0.43 -9.16
C ALA A 31 5.73 0.59 -10.31
N ASP A 32 5.29 -0.53 -10.86
CA ASP A 32 4.18 -0.56 -11.82
C ASP A 32 2.84 -0.56 -11.11
N ILE A 33 2.76 -1.22 -9.96
CA ILE A 33 1.55 -1.36 -9.15
C ILE A 33 1.96 -1.29 -7.69
N LEU A 34 1.19 -0.60 -6.86
CA LEU A 34 1.40 -0.59 -5.42
C LEU A 34 0.36 -1.47 -4.75
N ILE A 35 0.82 -2.46 -3.99
CA ILE A 35 -0.05 -3.29 -3.15
C ILE A 35 0.07 -2.79 -1.73
N VAL A 36 -1.05 -2.37 -1.15
CA VAL A 36 -1.07 -1.79 0.19
C VAL A 36 -1.88 -2.68 1.10
N LYS A 37 -1.20 -3.26 2.10
CA LYS A 37 -1.84 -4.11 3.09
C LYS A 37 -2.10 -3.34 4.38
N PHE A 38 -3.35 -3.39 4.84
CA PHE A 38 -3.75 -2.79 6.11
C PHE A 38 -4.10 -3.91 7.09
N GLY A 39 -3.32 -4.02 8.16
CA GLY A 39 -3.62 -4.94 9.25
C GLY A 39 -4.63 -4.34 10.20
N ASP A 40 -5.16 -5.16 11.10
CA ASP A 40 -6.16 -4.74 12.08
C ASP A 40 -5.61 -4.56 13.50
N GLN A 41 -4.32 -4.82 13.70
CA GLN A 41 -3.71 -4.78 15.03
C GLN A 41 -3.46 -3.34 15.51
N TYR A 42 -3.13 -2.46 14.61
CA TYR A 42 -2.94 -1.04 14.90
C TYR A 42 -3.08 -0.23 13.63
N ARG A 43 -3.19 1.08 13.81
CA ARG A 43 -3.39 1.99 12.68
C ARG A 43 -2.14 2.05 11.80
N GLN A 44 -2.35 1.96 10.50
CA GLN A 44 -1.25 1.98 9.53
C GLN A 44 -1.33 3.23 8.67
N TRP A 45 -1.06 4.35 9.32
CA TRP A 45 -1.14 5.65 8.64
C TRP A 45 -0.11 5.76 7.52
N ASN A 46 1.07 5.13 7.69
CA ASN A 46 2.10 5.15 6.66
C ASN A 46 1.64 4.44 5.38
N ALA A 47 0.89 3.36 5.51
CA ALA A 47 0.34 2.65 4.36
C ALA A 47 -0.66 3.53 3.60
N ALA A 48 -1.51 4.26 4.32
CA ALA A 48 -2.45 5.20 3.71
C ALA A 48 -1.71 6.35 3.01
N PHE A 49 -0.64 6.84 3.62
CA PHE A 49 0.19 7.89 3.02
C PHE A 49 0.83 7.42 1.72
N ASP A 50 1.36 6.19 1.70
CA ASP A 50 1.96 5.60 0.51
C ASP A 50 0.91 5.41 -0.60
N ALA A 51 -0.31 5.00 -0.24
CA ALA A 51 -1.41 4.88 -1.20
C ALA A 51 -1.73 6.23 -1.82
N GLY A 52 -1.79 7.29 -1.02
CA GLY A 52 -2.03 8.65 -1.52
C GLY A 52 -0.94 9.11 -2.46
N MET A 53 0.32 8.81 -2.14
CA MET A 53 1.45 9.14 -3.01
C MET A 53 1.35 8.40 -4.34
N ALA A 54 1.04 7.11 -4.31
CA ALA A 54 0.89 6.31 -5.52
C ALA A 54 -0.23 6.88 -6.41
N LYS A 55 -1.35 7.28 -5.80
CA LYS A 55 -2.45 7.90 -6.53
C LYS A 55 -2.00 9.19 -7.21
N ALA A 56 -1.26 10.02 -6.51
CA ALA A 56 -0.74 11.27 -7.06
C ALA A 56 0.24 11.05 -8.20
N LEU A 57 0.93 9.92 -8.22
CA LEU A 57 1.88 9.54 -9.27
C LEU A 57 1.23 8.69 -10.37
N ASP A 58 -0.10 8.58 -10.35
CA ASP A 58 -0.87 7.78 -11.32
C ASP A 58 -0.49 6.30 -11.33
N LYS A 59 -0.10 5.76 -10.19
CA LYS A 59 0.19 4.33 -10.06
C LYS A 59 -1.09 3.58 -9.67
N PRO A 60 -1.38 2.45 -10.30
CA PRO A 60 -2.48 1.60 -9.85
C PRO A 60 -2.23 1.09 -8.45
N ILE A 61 -3.30 1.00 -7.66
CA ILE A 61 -3.23 0.57 -6.27
C ILE A 61 -4.15 -0.63 -6.08
N ILE A 62 -3.64 -1.66 -5.40
CA ILE A 62 -4.45 -2.78 -4.93
C ILE A 62 -4.41 -2.73 -3.42
N THR A 63 -5.57 -2.60 -2.78
CA THR A 63 -5.65 -2.63 -1.32
C THR A 63 -5.94 -4.05 -0.85
N LEU A 64 -5.39 -4.40 0.32
CA LEU A 64 -5.60 -5.69 0.96
C LEU A 64 -5.91 -5.45 2.43
N HIS A 65 -7.14 -5.75 2.86
CA HIS A 65 -7.55 -5.57 4.24
C HIS A 65 -8.82 -6.37 4.54
N ASP A 66 -9.12 -6.53 5.82
CA ASP A 66 -10.34 -7.18 6.28
C ASP A 66 -11.58 -6.30 6.04
N ASN A 67 -12.75 -6.92 5.91
CA ASN A 67 -14.02 -6.22 5.71
C ASN A 67 -14.34 -5.21 6.81
N LYS A 68 -13.89 -5.46 8.03
CA LYS A 68 -14.16 -4.53 9.15
C LYS A 68 -13.49 -3.17 8.98
N LEU A 69 -12.53 -3.05 8.05
CA LEU A 69 -11.89 -1.79 7.74
C LEU A 69 -12.52 -1.06 6.54
N ASN A 70 -13.60 -1.60 5.97
CA ASN A 70 -14.22 -1.01 4.78
C ASN A 70 -14.61 0.46 5.00
N HIS A 71 -15.22 0.77 6.14
CA HIS A 71 -15.63 2.15 6.42
C HIS A 71 -14.42 3.06 6.65
N ALA A 72 -13.45 2.61 7.44
CA ALA A 72 -12.27 3.40 7.76
C ALA A 72 -11.43 3.69 6.52
N LEU A 73 -11.39 2.78 5.57
CA LEU A 73 -10.56 2.88 4.37
C LEU A 73 -11.37 3.23 3.12
N LYS A 74 -12.58 3.76 3.28
CA LYS A 74 -13.45 4.03 2.13
C LYS A 74 -12.82 4.95 1.09
N GLU A 75 -12.10 5.96 1.53
CA GLU A 75 -11.47 6.90 0.60
C GLU A 75 -10.25 6.29 -0.08
N VAL A 76 -9.45 5.52 0.67
CA VAL A 76 -8.32 4.79 0.10
C VAL A 76 -8.81 3.80 -0.95
N ASN A 77 -9.88 3.08 -0.66
CA ASN A 77 -10.46 2.11 -1.59
C ASN A 77 -11.04 2.77 -2.83
N GLN A 78 -11.56 3.98 -2.72
CA GLN A 78 -12.02 4.74 -3.88
C GLN A 78 -10.87 5.12 -4.80
N ALA A 79 -9.69 5.35 -4.26
CA ALA A 79 -8.50 5.65 -5.06
C ALA A 79 -7.87 4.39 -5.66
N ALA A 80 -8.22 3.21 -5.16
CA ALA A 80 -7.63 1.95 -5.59
C ALA A 80 -8.30 1.41 -6.86
N SER A 81 -7.53 0.65 -7.64
CA SER A 81 -8.04 -0.06 -8.81
C SER A 81 -8.72 -1.36 -8.42
N ALA A 82 -8.32 -1.97 -7.32
CA ALA A 82 -8.93 -3.18 -6.77
C ALA A 82 -8.77 -3.19 -5.25
N SER A 83 -9.72 -3.82 -4.58
CA SER A 83 -9.70 -3.99 -3.13
C SER A 83 -9.88 -5.46 -2.81
N CYS A 84 -8.88 -6.08 -2.21
CA CYS A 84 -8.83 -7.51 -1.94
C CYS A 84 -8.94 -7.80 -0.45
N ARG A 85 -9.36 -9.03 -0.12
CA ARG A 85 -9.52 -9.47 1.27
C ARG A 85 -8.53 -10.57 1.64
N SER A 86 -7.82 -11.12 0.65
CA SER A 86 -6.83 -12.16 0.88
C SER A 86 -5.67 -12.03 -0.08
N VAL A 87 -4.53 -12.61 0.30
CA VAL A 87 -3.35 -12.66 -0.57
C VAL A 87 -3.66 -13.42 -1.85
N GLU A 88 -4.47 -14.47 -1.76
CA GLU A 88 -4.88 -15.24 -2.93
C GLU A 88 -5.59 -14.37 -3.96
N GLN A 89 -6.49 -13.50 -3.51
CA GLN A 89 -7.18 -12.58 -4.42
C GLN A 89 -6.21 -11.61 -5.08
N VAL A 90 -5.22 -11.11 -4.33
CA VAL A 90 -4.20 -10.24 -4.91
C VAL A 90 -3.42 -10.96 -5.99
N VAL A 91 -3.01 -12.21 -5.73
CA VAL A 91 -2.27 -13.02 -6.70
C VAL A 91 -3.11 -13.24 -7.96
N ASN A 92 -4.40 -13.52 -7.80
CA ASN A 92 -5.28 -13.72 -8.95
C ASN A 92 -5.40 -12.46 -9.81
N VAL A 93 -5.53 -11.29 -9.18
CA VAL A 93 -5.56 -10.02 -9.92
C VAL A 93 -4.25 -9.81 -10.69
N LEU A 94 -3.11 -10.01 -10.03
CA LEU A 94 -1.81 -9.85 -10.67
C LEU A 94 -1.60 -10.85 -11.80
N SER A 95 -2.04 -12.10 -11.64
CA SER A 95 -1.93 -13.12 -12.68
C SER A 95 -2.75 -12.71 -13.92
N TYR A 96 -3.94 -12.19 -13.70
CA TYR A 96 -4.74 -11.68 -14.80
C TYR A 96 -4.02 -10.55 -15.55
N LEU A 97 -3.43 -9.61 -14.81
CA LEU A 97 -2.76 -8.47 -15.42
C LEU A 97 -1.51 -8.88 -16.20
N ILE A 98 -0.85 -9.96 -15.80
CA ILE A 98 0.39 -10.43 -16.44
C ILE A 98 0.09 -11.35 -17.61
N ASP A 99 -0.79 -12.33 -17.44
CA ASP A 99 -1.02 -13.40 -18.43
C ASP A 99 -2.43 -13.42 -19.03
N GLY A 100 -3.32 -12.54 -18.58
CA GLY A 100 -4.68 -12.45 -19.08
C GLY A 100 -5.62 -13.52 -18.58
N THR A 101 -5.22 -14.32 -17.56
CA THR A 101 -6.03 -15.40 -17.01
C THR A 101 -6.79 -14.94 -15.79
N LEU A 102 -8.13 -14.88 -15.88
CA LEU A 102 -8.99 -14.48 -14.76
C LEU A 102 -9.98 -15.60 -14.45
N GLU A 103 -9.91 -16.15 -13.24
CA GLU A 103 -10.87 -17.13 -12.77
C GLU A 103 -12.16 -16.45 -12.32
N LYS A 104 -13.32 -17.10 -12.52
CA LYS A 104 -14.60 -16.50 -12.19
C LYS A 104 -14.71 -16.10 -10.72
N GLN A 105 -14.16 -16.91 -9.80
CA GLN A 105 -14.19 -16.59 -8.38
C GLN A 105 -13.46 -15.30 -8.06
N SER A 106 -12.49 -14.93 -8.88
CA SER A 106 -11.69 -13.72 -8.68
C SER A 106 -12.41 -12.45 -9.12
N LEU A 107 -13.50 -12.56 -9.88
CA LEU A 107 -14.26 -11.40 -10.33
C LEU A 107 -14.92 -10.64 -9.19
N ASN A 108 -15.04 -11.23 -8.03
CA ASN A 108 -15.66 -10.61 -6.86
C ASN A 108 -14.67 -9.87 -5.97
N VAL A 109 -13.40 -9.79 -6.32
CA VAL A 109 -12.39 -9.22 -5.43
C VAL A 109 -12.58 -7.72 -5.19
N ALA A 110 -13.13 -7.01 -6.15
CA ALA A 110 -13.28 -5.57 -6.06
C ALA A 110 -14.63 -5.11 -5.54
N GLU A 111 -15.51 -6.03 -5.22
CA GLU A 111 -16.86 -5.71 -4.74
C GLU A 111 -16.92 -5.35 -3.27
#